data_dbd7121e2f2d0503413475e30abebcef
#
_entry.id   dbd7121e2f2d0503413475e30abebcef
#
_cell.length_a   1.000
_cell.length_b   1.000
_cell.length_c   1.000
_cell.angle_alpha   90.00
_cell.angle_beta   90.00
_cell.angle_gamma   90.00
#
_symmetry.space_group_name_H-M   'P 1'
#
loop_
_entity.id
_entity.type
_entity.pdbx_description
1 polymer ?
#
loop_
_entity_poly.entity_id
_entity_poly.type
_entity_poly.pdbx_seq_one_letter_code
_entity_poly.pdbx_strand_id
1 'polypeptide(L)'
;MWISFARYKIAKGTKRIVNKSIEFDQVDRERTWDDQVIFNTLVIYLAKVYVLGTNTLPFWRLDGVVQVALLHAGPVEFIYYWFHRALHHHFLYSRYHSHHHSSIVTEPITSVVHPFAEHIGYTLILGIPLVTTLLCGTVSAASVTLYITYIDFMNNLGHCNFELIPRSFFSLFPPIKYLCYTPSFHSLHHTQFRTNYSLFMPMYDYIYGTNDKCSDSLYESLLEQEEEKPEAIHLTHLTSLDSIYHLRLGFASFSSHPLSSRFYLVLMKPITLIISFVLTSFSSRTFVFERNRFGDLTLHSHLLPKFSSHYKSQQQKESINKLIETAILEAEKKDVRVMSLGLLNQGEELNGYGEMYVRKYPKLKIKIVDGTSLAAAVVVHSIPAGTREVLFRGQITKVARAIVISLCQSGIKVMVLHKEEHCMLARFIGGDCKENLVLTTNDYPMIWLVGDGLSKKRAEAGEKKNSLYSLLSVSS
;
A
#
# COMPACT_ATOMS: atom_id res chain seq x y z
N MET A 1 12.64 -0.74 2.29
CA MET A 1 12.33 -2.20 2.34
C MET A 1 11.29 -2.53 3.41
N TRP A 2 11.49 -2.14 4.67
CA TRP A 2 10.54 -2.42 5.77
C TRP A 2 9.13 -1.90 5.52
N ILE A 3 8.97 -0.65 5.11
CA ILE A 3 7.67 -0.04 4.81
C ILE A 3 6.93 -0.84 3.74
N SER A 4 7.63 -1.22 2.66
CA SER A 4 7.05 -2.03 1.57
C SER A 4 6.62 -3.41 2.04
N PHE A 5 7.48 -4.06 2.83
CA PHE A 5 7.19 -5.38 3.39
C PHE A 5 6.03 -5.34 4.37
N ALA A 6 6.00 -4.35 5.27
CA ALA A 6 4.91 -4.17 6.22
C ALA A 6 3.57 -3.97 5.51
N ARG A 7 3.52 -3.09 4.51
CA ARG A 7 2.30 -2.85 3.73
C ARG A 7 1.83 -4.08 2.96
N TYR A 8 2.76 -4.84 2.39
CA TYR A 8 2.44 -6.12 1.76
C TYR A 8 1.82 -7.11 2.76
N LYS A 9 2.39 -7.22 3.98
CA LYS A 9 1.88 -8.10 5.03
C LYS A 9 0.50 -7.64 5.54
N ILE A 10 0.32 -6.33 5.77
CA ILE A 10 -0.96 -5.76 6.16
C ILE A 10 -2.03 -6.00 5.07
N ALA A 11 -1.65 -5.87 3.80
CA ALA A 11 -2.54 -6.17 2.69
C ALA A 11 -2.94 -7.66 2.65
N LYS A 12 -2.08 -8.57 3.06
CA LYS A 12 -2.43 -9.99 3.25
C LYS A 12 -3.44 -10.22 4.37
N GLY A 13 -3.44 -9.35 5.39
CA GLY A 13 -4.42 -9.35 6.47
C GLY A 13 -4.34 -10.49 7.45
N THR A 14 -3.20 -11.18 7.50
CA THR A 14 -2.94 -12.20 8.53
C THR A 14 -2.19 -11.59 9.69
N LYS A 15 -2.53 -11.99 10.90
CA LYS A 15 -1.82 -11.63 12.13
C LYS A 15 -1.74 -10.12 12.37
N ARG A 16 -2.75 -9.37 11.94
CA ARG A 16 -2.81 -7.92 12.10
C ARG A 16 -3.14 -7.57 13.54
N ILE A 17 -2.32 -6.69 14.16
CA ILE A 17 -2.44 -6.36 15.59
C ILE A 17 -3.59 -5.37 15.80
N VAL A 18 -3.55 -4.21 15.15
CA VAL A 18 -4.60 -3.19 15.24
C VAL A 18 -5.34 -3.12 13.91
N ASN A 19 -6.66 -3.34 13.93
CA ASN A 19 -7.49 -3.36 12.71
C ASN A 19 -7.86 -1.95 12.21
N LYS A 20 -6.86 -1.07 12.14
CA LYS A 20 -6.97 0.27 11.56
C LYS A 20 -5.78 0.51 10.65
N SER A 21 -5.94 1.39 9.67
CA SER A 21 -4.84 1.87 8.84
C SER A 21 -4.21 3.10 9.48
N ILE A 22 -2.93 3.35 9.17
CA ILE A 22 -2.26 4.60 9.55
C ILE A 22 -2.91 5.77 8.81
N GLU A 23 -3.01 6.90 9.48
CA GLU A 23 -3.41 8.18 8.87
C GLU A 23 -2.19 8.79 8.17
N PHE A 24 -2.18 8.79 6.85
CA PHE A 24 -1.05 9.31 6.07
C PHE A 24 -0.77 10.78 6.31
N ASP A 25 -1.80 11.59 6.56
CA ASP A 25 -1.65 13.01 6.86
C ASP A 25 -0.72 13.26 8.05
N GLN A 26 -0.70 12.35 9.03
CA GLN A 26 0.18 12.43 10.18
C GLN A 26 1.65 12.22 9.80
N VAL A 27 1.91 11.27 8.90
CA VAL A 27 3.26 10.95 8.42
C VAL A 27 3.74 12.03 7.44
N ASP A 28 2.88 12.52 6.57
CA ASP A 28 3.21 13.55 5.57
C ASP A 28 3.47 14.93 6.21
N ARG A 29 2.96 15.17 7.41
CA ARG A 29 3.18 16.41 8.17
C ARG A 29 4.39 16.36 9.09
N GLU A 30 5.11 15.22 9.16
CA GLU A 30 6.30 15.12 9.97
C GLU A 30 7.40 16.08 9.48
N ARG A 31 7.86 16.96 10.34
CA ARG A 31 8.82 18.01 10.02
C ARG A 31 10.23 17.75 10.53
N THR A 32 10.39 16.74 11.38
CA THR A 32 11.67 16.49 12.07
C THR A 32 12.56 15.50 11.33
N TRP A 33 12.12 14.90 10.23
CA TRP A 33 12.92 13.94 9.48
C TRP A 33 14.20 14.53 8.89
N ASP A 34 14.09 15.71 8.29
CA ASP A 34 15.26 16.39 7.72
C ASP A 34 16.27 16.75 8.83
N ASP A 35 15.78 17.22 9.97
CA ASP A 35 16.62 17.54 11.14
C ASP A 35 17.35 16.31 11.65
N GLN A 36 16.67 15.15 11.74
CA GLN A 36 17.27 13.88 12.17
C GLN A 36 18.32 13.39 11.19
N VAL A 37 18.05 13.44 9.88
CA VAL A 37 18.98 13.04 8.83
C VAL A 37 20.23 13.92 8.84
N ILE A 38 20.05 15.25 8.92
CA ILE A 38 21.15 16.22 8.98
C ILE A 38 21.99 15.99 10.24
N PHE A 39 21.35 15.85 11.39
CA PHE A 39 22.02 15.61 12.67
C PHE A 39 22.85 14.32 12.64
N ASN A 40 22.26 13.19 12.24
CA ASN A 40 22.96 11.91 12.17
C ASN A 40 24.15 11.96 11.18
N THR A 41 23.94 12.61 10.03
CA THR A 41 25.00 12.81 9.03
C THR A 41 26.15 13.64 9.59
N LEU A 42 25.83 14.71 10.30
CA LEU A 42 26.83 15.57 10.94
C LEU A 42 27.60 14.82 12.02
N VAL A 43 26.93 14.04 12.88
CA VAL A 43 27.57 13.22 13.92
C VAL A 43 28.53 12.23 13.30
N ILE A 44 28.14 11.52 12.25
CA ILE A 44 28.99 10.56 11.52
C ILE A 44 30.19 11.27 10.87
N TYR A 45 29.95 12.42 10.25
CA TYR A 45 31.01 13.22 9.64
C TYR A 45 32.02 13.70 10.67
N LEU A 46 31.59 14.27 11.79
CA LEU A 46 32.44 14.73 12.87
C LEU A 46 33.23 13.58 13.50
N ALA A 47 32.60 12.43 13.73
CA ALA A 47 33.28 11.23 14.19
C ALA A 47 34.39 10.80 13.20
N LYS A 48 34.11 10.83 11.89
CA LYS A 48 35.11 10.50 10.86
C LYS A 48 36.27 11.49 10.87
N VAL A 49 35.99 12.79 10.92
CA VAL A 49 37.05 13.83 10.79
C VAL A 49 37.87 13.95 12.06
N TYR A 50 37.26 14.04 13.24
CA TYR A 50 37.96 14.38 14.48
C TYR A 50 38.39 13.18 15.31
N VAL A 51 37.74 12.02 15.14
CA VAL A 51 38.03 10.84 15.96
C VAL A 51 38.80 9.81 15.16
N LEU A 52 38.34 9.45 13.96
CA LEU A 52 39.03 8.47 13.10
C LEU A 52 40.17 9.10 12.30
N GLY A 53 40.02 10.37 11.90
CA GLY A 53 41.01 11.06 11.07
C GLY A 53 41.32 10.30 9.78
N THR A 54 42.64 10.06 9.53
CA THR A 54 43.11 9.24 8.40
C THR A 54 43.14 7.74 8.70
N ASN A 55 42.90 7.32 9.93
CA ASN A 55 42.91 5.92 10.32
C ASN A 55 41.74 5.18 9.65
N THR A 56 42.01 3.98 9.14
CA THR A 56 41.03 3.05 8.63
C THR A 56 40.65 2.09 9.75
N LEU A 57 39.36 1.92 9.98
CA LEU A 57 38.88 0.91 10.91
C LEU A 57 39.25 -0.49 10.41
N PRO A 58 39.72 -1.41 11.29
CA PRO A 58 39.82 -2.80 10.93
C PRO A 58 38.43 -3.33 10.49
N PHE A 59 38.41 -4.23 9.51
CA PHE A 59 37.15 -4.75 9.02
C PHE A 59 36.37 -5.51 10.12
N TRP A 60 37.06 -6.37 10.87
CA TRP A 60 36.45 -7.23 11.90
C TRP A 60 37.29 -7.25 13.19
N ARG A 61 36.59 -7.15 14.32
CA ARG A 61 37.14 -7.41 15.65
C ARG A 61 36.06 -8.06 16.51
N LEU A 62 36.34 -9.30 16.95
CA LEU A 62 35.40 -10.07 17.75
C LEU A 62 35.14 -9.44 19.12
N ASP A 63 36.20 -8.95 19.76
CA ASP A 63 36.13 -8.25 21.06
C ASP A 63 35.23 -7.02 20.99
N GLY A 64 35.33 -6.24 19.92
CA GLY A 64 34.46 -5.09 19.70
C GLY A 64 33.00 -5.49 19.47
N VAL A 65 32.73 -6.56 18.71
CA VAL A 65 31.36 -7.06 18.49
C VAL A 65 30.75 -7.56 19.80
N VAL A 66 31.49 -8.33 20.59
CA VAL A 66 31.04 -8.81 21.91
C VAL A 66 30.79 -7.64 22.86
N GLN A 67 31.71 -6.66 22.91
CA GLN A 67 31.57 -5.48 23.74
C GLN A 67 30.32 -4.67 23.37
N VAL A 68 30.05 -4.44 22.10
CA VAL A 68 28.83 -3.78 21.62
C VAL A 68 27.58 -4.53 22.10
N ALA A 69 27.55 -5.86 21.94
CA ALA A 69 26.40 -6.67 22.34
C ALA A 69 26.13 -6.60 23.88
N LEU A 70 27.20 -6.70 24.69
CA LEU A 70 27.08 -6.60 26.16
C LEU A 70 26.67 -5.20 26.62
N LEU A 71 27.24 -4.15 26.01
CA LEU A 71 26.88 -2.77 26.32
C LEU A 71 25.43 -2.46 25.92
N HIS A 72 24.95 -3.02 24.81
CA HIS A 72 23.56 -2.87 24.41
C HIS A 72 22.63 -3.59 25.39
N ALA A 73 22.85 -4.87 25.65
CA ALA A 73 21.98 -5.68 26.51
C ALA A 73 21.94 -5.21 27.98
N GLY A 74 23.03 -4.58 28.47
CA GLY A 74 23.09 -4.05 29.82
C GLY A 74 22.79 -2.53 29.88
N PRO A 75 23.83 -1.69 29.76
CA PRO A 75 23.68 -0.25 29.96
C PRO A 75 22.67 0.43 29.07
N VAL A 76 22.64 0.12 27.76
CA VAL A 76 21.73 0.78 26.82
C VAL A 76 20.28 0.46 27.12
N GLU A 77 19.94 -0.82 27.23
CA GLU A 77 18.56 -1.25 27.52
C GLU A 77 18.10 -0.74 28.90
N PHE A 78 19.00 -0.76 29.90
CA PHE A 78 18.69 -0.25 31.23
C PHE A 78 18.42 1.26 31.27
N ILE A 79 19.31 2.05 30.66
CA ILE A 79 19.17 3.51 30.60
C ILE A 79 17.95 3.88 29.76
N TYR A 80 17.75 3.21 28.62
CA TYR A 80 16.60 3.44 27.77
C TYR A 80 15.29 3.15 28.50
N TYR A 81 15.18 2.02 29.21
CA TYR A 81 13.98 1.68 29.98
C TYR A 81 13.59 2.80 30.94
N TRP A 82 14.53 3.32 31.73
CA TRP A 82 14.26 4.39 32.67
C TRP A 82 14.00 5.74 31.98
N PHE A 83 14.72 6.05 30.93
CA PHE A 83 14.50 7.24 30.12
C PHE A 83 13.10 7.22 29.47
N HIS A 84 12.73 6.14 28.85
CA HIS A 84 11.44 5.97 28.18
C HIS A 84 10.29 5.99 29.21
N ARG A 85 10.45 5.30 30.33
CA ARG A 85 9.48 5.36 31.42
C ARG A 85 9.33 6.77 31.97
N ALA A 86 10.41 7.55 32.07
CA ALA A 86 10.36 8.96 32.46
C ALA A 86 9.63 9.82 31.44
N LEU A 87 9.83 9.57 30.13
CA LEU A 87 9.09 10.26 29.07
C LEU A 87 7.57 10.05 29.17
N HIS A 88 7.12 8.94 29.74
CA HIS A 88 5.71 8.70 30.05
C HIS A 88 5.19 9.39 31.32
N HIS A 89 6.03 10.13 32.03
CA HIS A 89 5.54 11.01 33.11
C HIS A 89 4.74 12.17 32.47
N HIS A 90 3.58 12.51 33.05
CA HIS A 90 2.62 13.46 32.46
C HIS A 90 3.24 14.77 31.92
N PHE A 91 4.25 15.30 32.60
CA PHE A 91 4.93 16.54 32.22
C PHE A 91 5.83 16.36 30.98
N LEU A 92 6.59 15.27 30.93
CA LEU A 92 7.49 14.96 29.80
C LEU A 92 6.72 14.41 28.60
N TYR A 93 5.71 13.58 28.87
CA TYR A 93 4.88 12.98 27.82
C TYR A 93 4.26 14.04 26.92
N SER A 94 3.56 15.01 27.50
CA SER A 94 2.86 16.05 26.73
C SER A 94 3.80 16.91 25.87
N ARG A 95 5.08 17.03 26.24
CA ARG A 95 6.06 17.92 25.57
C ARG A 95 6.96 17.20 24.57
N TYR A 96 7.33 15.97 24.87
CA TYR A 96 8.40 15.30 24.12
C TYR A 96 7.99 13.96 23.54
N HIS A 97 7.02 13.25 24.12
CA HIS A 97 6.76 11.86 23.73
C HIS A 97 5.37 11.61 23.13
N SER A 98 4.40 12.49 23.40
CA SER A 98 3.04 12.37 22.86
C SER A 98 3.01 12.42 21.32
N HIS A 99 3.99 13.07 20.69
CA HIS A 99 4.13 13.11 19.25
C HIS A 99 4.44 11.73 18.67
N HIS A 100 5.32 10.96 19.31
CA HIS A 100 5.60 9.57 18.95
C HIS A 100 4.34 8.70 19.09
N HIS A 101 3.61 8.85 20.20
CA HIS A 101 2.37 8.12 20.47
C HIS A 101 1.14 8.63 19.74
N SER A 102 1.24 9.68 18.94
CA SER A 102 0.14 10.09 18.06
C SER A 102 -0.21 8.99 17.03
N SER A 103 0.76 8.12 16.73
CA SER A 103 0.57 6.90 15.95
C SER A 103 0.13 5.74 16.85
N ILE A 104 -1.18 5.63 17.12
CA ILE A 104 -1.76 4.46 17.83
C ILE A 104 -1.57 3.19 17.01
N VAL A 105 -1.68 3.31 15.69
CA VAL A 105 -1.34 2.23 14.75
C VAL A 105 0.13 2.36 14.40
N THR A 106 0.93 1.39 14.79
CA THR A 106 2.35 1.35 14.46
C THR A 106 2.56 0.82 13.04
N GLU A 107 3.35 1.53 12.24
CA GLU A 107 3.94 1.04 10.99
C GLU A 107 5.44 1.37 11.01
N PRO A 108 6.31 0.67 10.28
CA PRO A 108 7.76 0.94 10.31
C PRO A 108 8.15 2.40 10.12
N ILE A 109 7.38 3.17 9.33
CA ILE A 109 7.60 4.60 9.14
C ILE A 109 7.41 5.41 10.42
N THR A 110 6.55 4.96 11.35
CA THR A 110 6.28 5.67 12.61
C THR A 110 7.37 5.47 13.65
N SER A 111 8.29 4.55 13.42
CA SER A 111 9.41 4.29 14.33
C SER A 111 10.37 5.47 14.49
N VAL A 112 10.37 6.38 13.52
CA VAL A 112 11.24 7.58 13.49
C VAL A 112 10.44 8.88 13.66
N VAL A 113 9.14 8.80 13.96
CA VAL A 113 8.27 9.96 14.23
C VAL A 113 8.39 10.30 15.71
N HIS A 114 9.22 11.27 16.05
CA HIS A 114 9.42 11.77 17.39
C HIS A 114 10.04 13.18 17.36
N PRO A 115 9.88 14.00 18.42
CA PRO A 115 10.49 15.31 18.50
C PRO A 115 12.01 15.24 18.43
N PHE A 116 12.63 16.25 17.85
CA PHE A 116 14.09 16.31 17.67
C PHE A 116 14.87 16.17 19.00
N ALA A 117 14.36 16.76 20.09
CA ALA A 117 14.98 16.63 21.41
C ALA A 117 15.01 15.16 21.91
N GLU A 118 13.97 14.41 21.63
CA GLU A 118 13.89 12.98 21.95
C GLU A 118 14.87 12.18 21.09
N HIS A 119 15.01 12.53 19.81
CA HIS A 119 16.00 11.94 18.91
C HIS A 119 17.44 12.11 19.42
N ILE A 120 17.78 13.29 19.95
CA ILE A 120 19.09 13.52 20.59
C ILE A 120 19.28 12.57 21.79
N GLY A 121 18.26 12.43 22.64
CA GLY A 121 18.31 11.50 23.76
C GLY A 121 18.57 10.06 23.35
N TYR A 122 17.86 9.58 22.33
CA TYR A 122 18.07 8.24 21.76
C TYR A 122 19.46 8.08 21.14
N THR A 123 19.93 9.07 20.40
CA THR A 123 21.27 9.04 19.80
C THR A 123 22.37 8.94 20.85
N LEU A 124 22.23 9.64 21.96
CA LEU A 124 23.18 9.57 23.09
C LEU A 124 23.19 8.19 23.72
N ILE A 125 22.02 7.61 24.00
CA ILE A 125 21.90 6.29 24.64
C ILE A 125 22.42 5.20 23.71
N LEU A 126 21.96 5.18 22.45
CA LEU A 126 22.36 4.20 21.44
C LEU A 126 23.81 4.39 20.97
N GLY A 127 24.39 5.56 21.18
CA GLY A 127 25.80 5.86 20.93
C GLY A 127 26.77 5.24 21.94
N ILE A 128 26.31 4.87 23.14
CA ILE A 128 27.18 4.34 24.23
C ILE A 128 28.08 3.20 23.75
N PRO A 129 27.59 2.14 23.09
CA PRO A 129 28.46 1.04 22.64
C PRO A 129 29.50 1.48 21.61
N LEU A 130 29.15 2.36 20.69
CA LEU A 130 30.05 2.83 19.64
C LEU A 130 31.14 3.73 20.23
N VAL A 131 30.80 4.66 21.11
CA VAL A 131 31.76 5.54 21.78
C VAL A 131 32.69 4.72 22.68
N THR A 132 32.15 3.79 23.44
CA THR A 132 32.95 2.95 24.34
C THR A 132 33.95 2.08 23.57
N THR A 133 33.50 1.40 22.51
CA THR A 133 34.41 0.58 21.68
C THR A 133 35.45 1.41 20.97
N LEU A 134 35.12 2.65 20.60
CA LEU A 134 36.06 3.59 20.01
C LEU A 134 37.15 3.99 21.03
N LEU A 135 36.75 4.36 22.24
CA LEU A 135 37.68 4.74 23.31
C LEU A 135 38.56 3.56 23.76
N CYS A 136 38.02 2.35 23.76
CA CYS A 136 38.78 1.13 24.06
C CYS A 136 39.67 0.64 22.90
N GLY A 137 39.58 1.25 21.72
CA GLY A 137 40.30 0.83 20.54
C GLY A 137 39.84 -0.53 19.97
N THR A 138 38.64 -1.02 20.33
CA THR A 138 38.10 -2.30 19.88
C THR A 138 37.09 -2.16 18.72
N VAL A 139 36.78 -0.93 18.31
CA VAL A 139 35.86 -0.64 17.22
C VAL A 139 36.33 -1.23 15.90
N SER A 140 35.36 -1.73 15.08
CA SER A 140 35.63 -2.23 13.73
C SER A 140 34.50 -1.81 12.77
N ALA A 141 34.76 -1.82 11.48
CA ALA A 141 33.71 -1.52 10.48
C ALA A 141 32.49 -2.44 10.64
N ALA A 142 32.74 -3.72 10.89
CA ALA A 142 31.68 -4.72 11.11
C ALA A 142 30.88 -4.43 12.39
N SER A 143 31.53 -4.11 13.53
CA SER A 143 30.80 -3.82 14.77
C SER A 143 29.89 -2.59 14.65
N VAL A 144 30.34 -1.53 13.97
CA VAL A 144 29.52 -0.33 13.69
C VAL A 144 28.35 -0.67 12.78
N THR A 145 28.62 -1.30 11.63
CA THR A 145 27.58 -1.61 10.63
C THR A 145 26.54 -2.58 11.19
N LEU A 146 26.96 -3.65 11.85
CA LEU A 146 26.05 -4.63 12.45
C LEU A 146 25.18 -3.99 13.53
N TYR A 147 25.73 -3.12 14.35
CA TYR A 147 24.99 -2.48 15.42
C TYR A 147 23.96 -1.50 14.89
N ILE A 148 24.30 -0.64 13.93
CA ILE A 148 23.35 0.28 13.29
C ILE A 148 22.24 -0.52 12.58
N THR A 149 22.61 -1.59 11.86
CA THR A 149 21.65 -2.46 11.19
C THR A 149 20.72 -3.16 12.19
N TYR A 150 21.25 -3.60 13.35
CA TYR A 150 20.45 -4.21 14.41
C TYR A 150 19.42 -3.21 14.99
N ILE A 151 19.85 -1.98 15.30
CA ILE A 151 18.95 -0.92 15.79
C ILE A 151 17.84 -0.64 14.78
N ASP A 152 18.19 -0.42 13.51
CA ASP A 152 17.21 -0.18 12.45
C ASP A 152 16.27 -1.35 12.29
N PHE A 153 16.80 -2.58 12.26
CA PHE A 153 15.99 -3.78 12.15
C PHE A 153 14.98 -3.92 13.29
N MET A 154 15.44 -3.83 14.53
CA MET A 154 14.60 -4.02 15.72
C MET A 154 13.55 -2.90 15.85
N ASN A 155 13.95 -1.65 15.62
CA ASN A 155 13.03 -0.51 15.68
C ASN A 155 11.88 -0.65 14.67
N ASN A 156 12.20 -0.97 13.42
CA ASN A 156 11.19 -1.21 12.39
C ASN A 156 10.35 -2.46 12.67
N LEU A 157 10.94 -3.52 13.24
CA LEU A 157 10.24 -4.74 13.63
C LEU A 157 9.15 -4.45 14.67
N GLY A 158 9.49 -3.72 15.74
CA GLY A 158 8.55 -3.37 16.80
C GLY A 158 7.38 -2.54 16.30
N HIS A 159 7.60 -1.69 15.31
CA HIS A 159 6.56 -0.86 14.69
C HIS A 159 5.79 -1.56 13.55
N CYS A 160 5.94 -2.86 13.34
CA CYS A 160 5.08 -3.59 12.41
C CYS A 160 3.68 -3.79 13.00
N ASN A 161 2.62 -3.43 12.27
CA ASN A 161 1.22 -3.69 12.66
C ASN A 161 0.77 -5.12 12.30
N PHE A 162 1.66 -6.07 12.43
CA PHE A 162 1.36 -7.50 12.26
C PHE A 162 2.42 -8.32 12.99
N GLU A 163 2.01 -9.50 13.51
CA GLU A 163 2.95 -10.38 14.18
C GLU A 163 3.83 -11.12 13.16
N LEU A 164 5.14 -10.99 13.31
CA LEU A 164 6.12 -11.59 12.41
C LEU A 164 6.84 -12.78 13.03
N ILE A 165 7.04 -12.76 14.34
CA ILE A 165 7.87 -13.74 15.05
C ILE A 165 7.07 -15.03 15.24
N PRO A 166 7.53 -16.17 14.71
CA PRO A 166 6.82 -17.42 14.86
C PRO A 166 7.01 -18.03 16.26
N ARG A 167 6.05 -18.83 16.72
CA ARG A 167 6.10 -19.52 18.02
C ARG A 167 7.38 -20.38 18.17
N SER A 168 7.87 -20.98 17.09
CA SER A 168 9.11 -21.78 17.10
C SER A 168 10.34 -21.00 17.52
N PHE A 169 10.38 -19.67 17.33
CA PHE A 169 11.52 -18.85 17.73
C PHE A 169 11.71 -18.83 19.27
N PHE A 170 10.61 -18.73 20.02
CA PHE A 170 10.64 -18.75 21.48
C PHE A 170 10.67 -20.19 22.04
N SER A 171 10.09 -21.16 21.35
CA SER A 171 10.11 -22.56 21.82
C SER A 171 11.49 -23.20 21.70
N LEU A 172 12.32 -22.77 20.72
CA LEU A 172 13.68 -23.28 20.54
C LEU A 172 14.60 -22.88 21.71
N PHE A 173 14.48 -21.64 22.20
CA PHE A 173 15.24 -21.14 23.33
C PHE A 173 14.37 -20.17 24.14
N PRO A 174 13.63 -20.63 25.17
CA PRO A 174 12.67 -19.82 25.92
C PRO A 174 13.20 -18.50 26.50
N PRO A 175 14.47 -18.37 26.95
CA PRO A 175 15.02 -17.11 27.42
C PRO A 175 15.03 -15.98 26.39
N ILE A 176 14.98 -16.28 25.09
CA ILE A 176 14.91 -15.26 24.02
C ILE A 176 13.67 -14.36 24.20
N LYS A 177 12.60 -14.85 24.82
CA LYS A 177 11.41 -14.04 25.14
C LYS A 177 11.74 -12.78 25.93
N TYR A 178 12.77 -12.82 26.78
CA TYR A 178 13.23 -11.69 27.57
C TYR A 178 14.25 -10.79 26.84
N LEU A 179 14.83 -11.29 25.75
CA LEU A 179 15.89 -10.63 24.98
C LEU A 179 15.41 -10.07 23.64
N CYS A 180 14.20 -10.41 23.21
CA CYS A 180 13.66 -9.96 21.94
C CYS A 180 12.16 -9.71 22.08
N TYR A 181 11.76 -8.46 21.92
CA TYR A 181 10.35 -8.12 21.92
C TYR A 181 9.65 -8.53 20.60
N THR A 182 8.33 -8.55 20.62
CA THR A 182 7.50 -8.81 19.44
C THR A 182 6.82 -7.53 18.98
N PRO A 183 6.39 -7.46 17.71
CA PRO A 183 5.53 -6.37 17.24
C PRO A 183 4.29 -6.16 18.13
N SER A 184 3.65 -7.25 18.56
CA SER A 184 2.49 -7.19 19.45
C SER A 184 2.83 -6.62 20.84
N PHE A 185 4.02 -6.92 21.37
CA PHE A 185 4.49 -6.37 22.65
C PHE A 185 4.64 -4.85 22.59
N HIS A 186 5.29 -4.33 21.54
CA HIS A 186 5.49 -2.90 21.35
C HIS A 186 4.19 -2.17 20.94
N SER A 187 3.32 -2.81 20.16
CA SER A 187 2.01 -2.26 19.84
C SER A 187 1.12 -2.08 21.07
N LEU A 188 1.20 -2.96 22.06
CA LEU A 188 0.54 -2.76 23.35
C LEU A 188 1.04 -1.51 24.06
N HIS A 189 2.34 -1.21 24.00
CA HIS A 189 2.90 0.03 24.54
C HIS A 189 2.23 1.25 23.87
N HIS A 190 2.10 1.29 22.55
CA HIS A 190 1.44 2.38 21.81
C HIS A 190 -0.07 2.50 22.09
N THR A 191 -0.73 1.41 22.46
CA THR A 191 -2.18 1.41 22.71
C THR A 191 -2.55 1.59 24.19
N GLN A 192 -1.69 1.14 25.12
CA GLN A 192 -1.93 1.20 26.57
C GLN A 192 -1.15 2.32 27.28
N PHE A 193 -0.09 2.84 26.69
CA PHE A 193 0.75 3.95 27.11
C PHE A 193 1.54 3.76 28.42
N ARG A 194 1.18 2.84 29.30
CA ARG A 194 1.77 2.68 30.64
C ARG A 194 2.39 1.32 30.90
N THR A 195 2.68 0.59 29.85
CA THR A 195 3.25 -0.76 29.91
C THR A 195 4.31 -0.92 28.82
N ASN A 196 5.18 -1.92 28.94
CA ASN A 196 6.12 -2.36 27.90
C ASN A 196 7.09 -1.25 27.44
N TYR A 197 7.86 -0.70 28.40
CA TYR A 197 8.76 0.44 28.14
C TYR A 197 10.12 0.06 27.56
N SER A 198 10.48 -1.23 27.50
CA SER A 198 11.78 -1.67 27.02
C SER A 198 12.04 -1.24 25.57
N LEU A 199 13.32 -1.05 25.22
CA LEU A 199 13.73 -0.76 23.85
C LEU A 199 13.48 -1.96 22.95
N PHE A 200 14.31 -3.01 23.07
CA PHE A 200 14.21 -4.24 22.29
C PHE A 200 14.13 -5.49 23.16
N MET A 201 14.55 -5.40 24.43
CA MET A 201 14.62 -6.51 25.38
C MET A 201 13.58 -6.38 26.50
N PRO A 202 12.48 -7.14 26.48
CA PRO A 202 11.42 -7.09 27.50
C PRO A 202 11.89 -7.35 28.92
N MET A 203 13.11 -7.82 29.12
CA MET A 203 13.67 -8.23 30.41
C MET A 203 13.40 -7.20 31.50
N TYR A 204 13.59 -5.90 31.23
CA TYR A 204 13.40 -4.85 32.23
C TYR A 204 11.94 -4.62 32.59
N ASP A 205 11.01 -4.81 31.65
CA ASP A 205 9.57 -4.78 31.94
C ASP A 205 9.17 -5.92 32.89
N TYR A 206 9.73 -7.11 32.67
CA TYR A 206 9.49 -8.25 33.59
C TYR A 206 10.13 -8.03 34.97
N ILE A 207 11.34 -7.49 35.03
CA ILE A 207 12.03 -7.21 36.31
C ILE A 207 11.27 -6.17 37.15
N TYR A 208 10.79 -5.10 36.48
CA TYR A 208 10.11 -3.99 37.15
C TYR A 208 8.59 -4.10 37.18
N GLY A 209 8.02 -5.20 36.66
CA GLY A 209 6.58 -5.48 36.65
C GLY A 209 5.76 -4.51 35.80
N THR A 210 6.34 -3.99 34.73
CA THR A 210 5.69 -3.07 33.80
C THR A 210 5.24 -3.75 32.48
N ASN A 211 5.45 -5.06 32.35
CA ASN A 211 4.93 -5.81 31.24
C ASN A 211 3.40 -5.89 31.28
N ASP A 212 2.75 -5.67 30.14
CA ASP A 212 1.31 -5.81 30.01
C ASP A 212 0.90 -7.28 30.16
N LYS A 213 -0.15 -7.51 30.98
CA LYS A 213 -0.66 -8.86 31.25
C LYS A 213 -1.23 -9.56 30.03
N CYS A 214 -1.66 -8.79 29.02
CA CYS A 214 -2.21 -9.30 27.78
C CYS A 214 -1.14 -9.57 26.70
N SER A 215 0.16 -9.27 26.96
CA SER A 215 1.22 -9.42 25.96
C SER A 215 1.28 -10.82 25.37
N ASP A 216 1.27 -11.85 26.23
CA ASP A 216 1.35 -13.24 25.79
C ASP A 216 0.06 -13.70 25.09
N SER A 217 -1.11 -13.36 25.66
CA SER A 217 -2.39 -13.77 25.09
C SER A 217 -2.65 -13.11 23.73
N LEU A 218 -2.26 -11.84 23.57
CA LEU A 218 -2.34 -11.15 22.30
C LEU A 218 -1.44 -11.81 21.25
N TYR A 219 -0.18 -12.06 21.61
CA TYR A 219 0.78 -12.74 20.74
C TYR A 219 0.23 -14.10 20.24
N GLU A 220 -0.24 -14.94 21.16
CA GLU A 220 -0.78 -16.27 20.81
C GLU A 220 -2.04 -16.15 19.95
N SER A 221 -2.97 -15.28 20.27
CA SER A 221 -4.19 -15.07 19.49
C SER A 221 -3.92 -14.61 18.06
N LEU A 222 -2.88 -13.76 17.86
CA LEU A 222 -2.46 -13.32 16.54
C LEU A 222 -1.85 -14.45 15.70
N LEU A 223 -1.13 -15.37 16.35
CA LEU A 223 -0.58 -16.55 15.63
C LEU A 223 -1.66 -17.54 15.19
N GLU A 224 -2.78 -17.60 15.90
CA GLU A 224 -3.93 -18.44 15.60
C GLU A 224 -4.93 -17.79 14.64
N GLN A 225 -4.75 -16.50 14.35
CA GLN A 225 -5.67 -15.73 13.49
C GLN A 225 -5.67 -16.32 12.07
N GLU A 226 -6.85 -16.76 11.64
CA GLU A 226 -7.09 -17.20 10.27
C GLU A 226 -7.05 -16.02 9.28
N GLU A 227 -6.73 -16.32 8.03
CA GLU A 227 -6.78 -15.33 6.96
C GLU A 227 -8.23 -14.89 6.73
N GLU A 228 -8.47 -13.56 6.80
CA GLU A 228 -9.81 -13.00 6.55
C GLU A 228 -10.26 -13.32 5.12
N LYS A 229 -11.43 -13.91 4.99
CA LYS A 229 -12.01 -14.27 3.70
C LYS A 229 -12.74 -13.05 3.13
N PRO A 230 -12.38 -12.56 1.93
CA PRO A 230 -13.12 -11.47 1.32
C PRO A 230 -14.44 -11.97 0.75
N GLU A 231 -15.48 -11.14 0.83
CA GLU A 231 -16.75 -11.41 0.14
C GLU A 231 -16.64 -11.13 -1.35
N ALA A 232 -15.83 -10.14 -1.72
CA ALA A 232 -15.60 -9.77 -3.10
C ALA A 232 -14.10 -9.55 -3.39
N ILE A 233 -13.70 -9.90 -4.62
CA ILE A 233 -12.36 -9.63 -5.15
C ILE A 233 -12.50 -8.74 -6.38
N HIS A 234 -11.69 -7.69 -6.44
CA HIS A 234 -11.52 -6.86 -7.63
C HIS A 234 -10.15 -7.11 -8.25
N LEU A 235 -10.10 -7.52 -9.52
CA LEU A 235 -8.86 -7.67 -10.26
C LEU A 235 -8.45 -6.32 -10.85
N THR A 236 -7.23 -5.92 -10.61
CA THR A 236 -6.59 -4.77 -11.24
C THR A 236 -5.28 -5.20 -11.92
N HIS A 237 -4.62 -4.29 -12.61
CA HIS A 237 -3.38 -4.54 -13.35
C HIS A 237 -2.45 -3.34 -13.22
N LEU A 238 -1.20 -3.50 -13.62
CA LEU A 238 -0.24 -2.40 -13.71
C LEU A 238 -0.53 -1.56 -14.96
N THR A 239 -0.62 -0.24 -14.83
CA THR A 239 -0.81 0.65 -15.98
C THR A 239 0.51 0.92 -16.69
N SER A 240 1.52 1.38 -15.97
CA SER A 240 2.86 1.70 -16.46
C SER A 240 3.91 1.25 -15.45
N LEU A 241 5.21 1.43 -15.77
CA LEU A 241 6.30 1.16 -14.84
C LEU A 241 6.15 1.93 -13.52
N ASP A 242 5.64 3.16 -13.59
CA ASP A 242 5.45 4.00 -12.40
C ASP A 242 4.36 3.46 -11.47
N SER A 243 3.47 2.59 -11.96
CA SER A 243 2.45 1.92 -11.14
C SER A 243 3.03 1.10 -9.98
N ILE A 244 4.28 0.67 -10.09
CA ILE A 244 4.98 -0.04 -9.02
C ILE A 244 5.10 0.79 -7.75
N TYR A 245 5.22 2.10 -7.86
CA TYR A 245 5.26 2.99 -6.70
C TYR A 245 3.93 2.99 -5.94
N HIS A 246 2.81 2.77 -6.63
CA HIS A 246 1.47 2.63 -6.03
C HIS A 246 1.26 1.28 -5.33
N LEU A 247 2.10 0.28 -5.60
CA LEU A 247 2.03 -1.02 -4.94
C LEU A 247 2.48 -0.98 -3.47
N ARG A 248 2.56 0.19 -2.88
CA ARG A 248 2.97 0.37 -1.49
C ARG A 248 4.36 -0.21 -1.19
N LEU A 249 5.26 -0.10 -2.17
CA LEU A 249 6.67 -0.49 -2.02
C LEU A 249 7.50 0.58 -1.28
N GLY A 250 6.90 1.34 -0.40
CA GLY A 250 7.56 2.39 0.38
C GLY A 250 7.59 3.77 -0.29
N PHE A 251 7.15 3.88 -1.53
CA PHE A 251 7.16 5.13 -2.30
C PHE A 251 5.77 5.73 -2.51
N ALA A 252 4.80 5.39 -1.66
CA ALA A 252 3.43 5.87 -1.79
C ALA A 252 3.34 7.41 -1.70
N SER A 253 4.15 8.04 -0.84
CA SER A 253 4.26 9.50 -0.75
C SER A 253 4.74 10.15 -2.04
N PHE A 254 5.66 9.50 -2.76
CA PHE A 254 6.14 10.00 -4.06
C PHE A 254 5.10 9.84 -5.17
N SER A 255 4.18 8.89 -5.05
CA SER A 255 3.11 8.72 -6.02
C SER A 255 1.95 9.71 -5.85
N SER A 256 1.73 10.21 -4.63
CA SER A 256 0.72 11.24 -4.37
C SER A 256 1.11 12.64 -4.91
N HIS A 257 2.41 12.87 -5.14
CA HIS A 257 2.94 14.13 -5.68
C HIS A 257 3.80 13.89 -6.94
N PRO A 258 3.26 13.37 -8.03
CA PRO A 258 4.03 12.88 -9.16
C PRO A 258 4.90 13.94 -9.85
N LEU A 259 4.52 15.21 -9.78
CA LEU A 259 5.29 16.30 -10.40
C LEU A 259 6.51 16.70 -9.54
N SER A 260 6.34 16.85 -8.23
CA SER A 260 7.41 17.21 -7.30
C SER A 260 8.37 16.05 -7.04
N SER A 261 7.91 14.82 -7.17
CA SER A 261 8.67 13.60 -6.87
C SER A 261 9.40 13.01 -8.09
N ARG A 262 9.19 13.53 -9.29
CA ARG A 262 9.78 12.97 -10.53
C ARG A 262 11.29 12.77 -10.47
N PHE A 263 12.00 13.67 -9.84
CA PHE A 263 13.45 13.57 -9.70
C PHE A 263 13.85 12.30 -8.93
N TYR A 264 13.23 12.05 -7.79
CA TYR A 264 13.47 10.86 -6.97
C TYR A 264 13.06 9.57 -7.70
N LEU A 265 11.94 9.61 -8.42
CA LEU A 265 11.45 8.48 -9.22
C LEU A 265 12.43 8.12 -10.34
N VAL A 266 13.10 9.11 -10.95
CA VAL A 266 14.13 8.88 -11.96
C VAL A 266 15.33 8.12 -11.37
N LEU A 267 15.78 8.51 -10.19
CA LEU A 267 16.89 7.82 -9.50
C LEU A 267 16.53 6.37 -9.14
N MET A 268 15.24 6.12 -8.82
CA MET A 268 14.74 4.78 -8.49
C MET A 268 14.40 3.92 -9.71
N LYS A 269 14.47 4.49 -10.92
CA LYS A 269 14.09 3.81 -12.16
C LYS A 269 14.82 2.48 -12.41
N PRO A 270 16.15 2.33 -12.18
CA PRO A 270 16.82 1.05 -12.34
C PRO A 270 16.24 -0.05 -11.43
N ILE A 271 15.98 0.29 -10.17
CA ILE A 271 15.39 -0.65 -9.20
C ILE A 271 13.97 -1.01 -9.62
N THR A 272 13.18 -0.01 -10.05
CA THR A 272 11.82 -0.20 -10.55
C THR A 272 11.77 -1.14 -11.75
N LEU A 273 12.71 -1.01 -12.68
CA LEU A 273 12.81 -1.90 -13.84
C LEU A 273 13.09 -3.35 -13.44
N ILE A 274 14.01 -3.57 -12.50
CA ILE A 274 14.32 -4.92 -11.99
C ILE A 274 13.09 -5.52 -11.29
N ILE A 275 12.44 -4.78 -10.39
CA ILE A 275 11.24 -5.24 -9.70
C ILE A 275 10.13 -5.53 -10.70
N SER A 276 9.92 -4.66 -11.68
CA SER A 276 8.92 -4.84 -12.74
C SER A 276 9.17 -6.10 -13.56
N PHE A 277 10.42 -6.32 -13.96
CA PHE A 277 10.80 -7.52 -14.69
C PHE A 277 10.56 -8.79 -13.88
N VAL A 278 10.96 -8.80 -12.61
CA VAL A 278 10.73 -9.95 -11.71
C VAL A 278 9.23 -10.20 -11.52
N LEU A 279 8.45 -9.17 -11.23
CA LEU A 279 7.00 -9.32 -11.03
C LEU A 279 6.29 -9.83 -12.29
N THR A 280 6.58 -9.25 -13.45
CA THR A 280 5.87 -9.62 -14.68
C THR A 280 6.32 -10.93 -15.31
N SER A 281 7.57 -11.36 -15.05
CA SER A 281 8.15 -12.57 -15.63
C SER A 281 7.96 -13.80 -14.74
N PHE A 282 8.08 -13.65 -13.43
CA PHE A 282 8.11 -14.79 -12.50
C PHE A 282 6.83 -14.96 -11.68
N SER A 283 5.95 -13.94 -11.61
CA SER A 283 4.68 -14.12 -10.88
C SER A 283 3.71 -14.98 -11.69
N SER A 284 3.42 -16.15 -11.18
CA SER A 284 2.44 -17.09 -11.73
C SER A 284 1.03 -16.91 -11.14
N ARG A 285 0.84 -15.97 -10.22
CA ARG A 285 -0.41 -15.70 -9.50
C ARG A 285 -0.65 -14.21 -9.29
N THR A 286 -1.91 -13.87 -9.07
CA THR A 286 -2.28 -12.56 -8.56
C THR A 286 -1.94 -12.44 -7.07
N PHE A 287 -1.77 -11.23 -6.57
CA PHE A 287 -1.53 -10.99 -5.16
C PHE A 287 -2.39 -9.83 -4.62
N VAL A 288 -2.80 -9.94 -3.37
CA VAL A 288 -3.56 -8.89 -2.67
C VAL A 288 -2.65 -7.68 -2.48
N PHE A 289 -3.08 -6.51 -2.97
CA PHE A 289 -2.35 -5.26 -2.75
C PHE A 289 -3.13 -4.27 -1.88
N GLU A 290 -4.46 -4.42 -1.80
CA GLU A 290 -5.31 -3.55 -1.01
C GLU A 290 -6.49 -4.33 -0.44
N ARG A 291 -6.94 -3.89 0.74
CA ARG A 291 -8.12 -4.40 1.43
C ARG A 291 -8.98 -3.22 1.81
N ASN A 292 -10.22 -3.27 1.41
CA ASN A 292 -11.21 -2.25 1.72
C ASN A 292 -12.39 -2.89 2.45
N ARG A 293 -12.92 -2.18 3.42
CA ARG A 293 -14.13 -2.58 4.12
C ARG A 293 -15.18 -1.48 3.96
N PHE A 294 -16.33 -1.83 3.41
CA PHE A 294 -17.47 -0.95 3.18
C PHE A 294 -18.67 -1.48 3.99
N GLY A 295 -18.84 -0.98 5.22
CA GLY A 295 -19.76 -1.58 6.17
C GLY A 295 -19.38 -3.03 6.45
N ASP A 296 -20.23 -3.97 6.10
CA ASP A 296 -20.00 -5.40 6.27
C ASP A 296 -19.30 -6.05 5.07
N LEU A 297 -19.19 -5.36 3.93
CA LEU A 297 -18.54 -5.89 2.73
C LEU A 297 -17.03 -5.81 2.85
N THR A 298 -16.35 -6.95 2.81
CA THR A 298 -14.89 -7.03 2.71
C THR A 298 -14.50 -7.23 1.25
N LEU A 299 -13.80 -6.24 0.69
CA LEU A 299 -13.30 -6.23 -0.69
C LEU A 299 -11.78 -6.32 -0.70
N HIS A 300 -11.23 -7.32 -1.41
CA HIS A 300 -9.80 -7.38 -1.70
C HIS A 300 -9.53 -6.95 -3.14
N SER A 301 -8.58 -6.05 -3.32
CA SER A 301 -8.03 -5.73 -4.65
C SER A 301 -6.82 -6.63 -4.91
N HIS A 302 -6.92 -7.46 -5.94
CA HIS A 302 -5.85 -8.35 -6.39
C HIS A 302 -5.17 -7.75 -7.61
N LEU A 303 -3.85 -7.64 -7.57
CA LEU A 303 -3.06 -7.18 -8.70
C LEU A 303 -2.69 -8.36 -9.60
N LEU A 304 -2.99 -8.22 -10.87
CA LEU A 304 -2.51 -9.06 -11.95
C LEU A 304 -1.17 -8.48 -12.44
N PRO A 305 -0.05 -9.22 -12.34
CA PRO A 305 1.30 -8.70 -12.61
C PRO A 305 1.58 -8.54 -14.11
N LYS A 306 0.75 -7.75 -14.79
CA LYS A 306 0.87 -7.42 -16.21
C LYS A 306 0.64 -5.93 -16.41
N PHE A 307 1.45 -5.31 -17.26
CA PHE A 307 1.27 -3.93 -17.68
C PHE A 307 0.21 -3.79 -18.76
N SER A 308 -0.39 -2.60 -18.89
CA SER A 308 -1.35 -2.30 -19.95
C SER A 308 -0.83 -2.64 -21.36
N SER A 309 0.48 -2.48 -21.60
CA SER A 309 1.11 -2.84 -22.88
C SER A 309 1.02 -4.33 -23.21
N HIS A 310 1.00 -5.22 -22.20
CA HIS A 310 0.89 -6.67 -22.42
C HIS A 310 -0.49 -7.06 -22.97
N TYR A 311 -1.55 -6.31 -22.63
CA TYR A 311 -2.91 -6.58 -23.13
C TYR A 311 -3.07 -6.29 -24.63
N LYS A 312 -2.16 -5.49 -25.21
CA LYS A 312 -2.13 -5.22 -26.67
C LYS A 312 -1.43 -6.33 -27.47
N SER A 313 -0.67 -7.20 -26.78
CA SER A 313 0.08 -8.28 -27.43
C SER A 313 -0.76 -9.57 -27.50
N GLN A 314 -0.97 -10.08 -28.70
CA GLN A 314 -1.69 -11.34 -28.91
C GLN A 314 -1.03 -12.51 -28.17
N GLN A 315 0.32 -12.52 -28.12
CA GLN A 315 1.08 -13.57 -27.43
C GLN A 315 0.89 -13.59 -25.92
N GLN A 316 0.53 -12.45 -25.31
CA GLN A 316 0.33 -12.32 -23.85
C GLN A 316 -1.10 -12.65 -23.41
N LYS A 317 -2.07 -12.66 -24.32
CA LYS A 317 -3.50 -12.92 -24.01
C LYS A 317 -3.71 -14.24 -23.28
N GLU A 318 -3.04 -15.29 -23.72
CA GLU A 318 -3.11 -16.62 -23.09
C GLU A 318 -2.57 -16.60 -21.67
N SER A 319 -1.41 -15.98 -21.46
CA SER A 319 -0.79 -15.82 -20.15
C SER A 319 -1.67 -15.00 -19.18
N ILE A 320 -2.28 -13.93 -19.68
CA ILE A 320 -3.22 -13.08 -18.92
C ILE A 320 -4.45 -13.90 -18.53
N ASN A 321 -5.06 -14.59 -19.49
CA ASN A 321 -6.24 -15.43 -19.22
C ASN A 321 -5.96 -16.54 -18.22
N LYS A 322 -4.77 -17.15 -18.26
CA LYS A 322 -4.37 -18.16 -17.30
C LYS A 322 -4.22 -17.60 -15.88
N LEU A 323 -3.68 -16.38 -15.74
CA LEU A 323 -3.59 -15.69 -14.45
C LEU A 323 -4.98 -15.37 -13.89
N ILE A 324 -5.90 -14.87 -14.71
CA ILE A 324 -7.29 -14.59 -14.33
C ILE A 324 -7.99 -15.90 -13.93
N GLU A 325 -7.86 -16.94 -14.73
CA GLU A 325 -8.42 -18.27 -14.44
C GLU A 325 -7.94 -18.80 -13.08
N THR A 326 -6.63 -18.72 -12.83
CA THR A 326 -6.06 -19.14 -11.55
C THR A 326 -6.64 -18.33 -10.40
N ALA A 327 -6.79 -17.02 -10.56
CA ALA A 327 -7.39 -16.15 -9.55
C ALA A 327 -8.86 -16.50 -9.27
N ILE A 328 -9.64 -16.81 -10.31
CA ILE A 328 -11.04 -17.26 -10.17
C ILE A 328 -11.12 -18.55 -9.38
N LEU A 329 -10.31 -19.56 -9.73
CA LEU A 329 -10.32 -20.85 -9.07
C LEU A 329 -9.81 -20.77 -7.61
N GLU A 330 -8.85 -19.91 -7.32
CA GLU A 330 -8.39 -19.66 -5.95
C GLU A 330 -9.46 -18.94 -5.12
N ALA A 331 -10.20 -18.00 -5.72
CA ALA A 331 -11.31 -17.30 -5.09
C ALA A 331 -12.49 -18.26 -4.81
N GLU A 332 -12.82 -19.14 -5.75
CA GLU A 332 -13.84 -20.19 -5.58
C GLU A 332 -13.51 -21.10 -4.40
N LYS A 333 -12.24 -21.53 -4.26
CA LYS A 333 -11.79 -22.35 -3.12
C LYS A 333 -11.90 -21.64 -1.77
N LYS A 334 -11.89 -20.30 -1.76
CA LYS A 334 -12.04 -19.47 -0.56
C LYS A 334 -13.49 -19.05 -0.29
N ASP A 335 -14.46 -19.60 -1.03
CA ASP A 335 -15.89 -19.26 -0.96
C ASP A 335 -16.18 -17.76 -1.17
N VAL A 336 -15.40 -17.10 -2.02
CA VAL A 336 -15.63 -15.72 -2.42
C VAL A 336 -16.91 -15.63 -3.26
N ARG A 337 -17.79 -14.68 -2.94
CA ARG A 337 -19.09 -14.56 -3.61
C ARG A 337 -19.02 -13.92 -5.00
N VAL A 338 -18.15 -12.90 -5.13
CA VAL A 338 -18.09 -12.07 -6.34
C VAL A 338 -16.65 -11.76 -6.72
N MET A 339 -16.33 -11.87 -8.01
CA MET A 339 -15.08 -11.40 -8.58
C MET A 339 -15.34 -10.40 -9.71
N SER A 340 -14.86 -9.17 -9.53
CA SER A 340 -14.83 -8.16 -10.58
C SER A 340 -13.54 -8.26 -11.37
N LEU A 341 -13.64 -8.41 -12.69
CA LEU A 341 -12.48 -8.51 -13.56
C LEU A 341 -11.77 -7.16 -13.77
N GLY A 342 -12.44 -6.04 -13.47
CA GLY A 342 -11.91 -4.71 -13.79
C GLY A 342 -11.92 -4.43 -15.29
N LEU A 343 -11.46 -3.25 -15.69
CA LEU A 343 -11.66 -2.78 -17.08
C LEU A 343 -10.80 -3.48 -18.13
N LEU A 344 -9.49 -3.65 -17.87
CA LEU A 344 -8.59 -4.27 -18.86
C LEU A 344 -8.56 -5.81 -18.81
N ASN A 345 -8.91 -6.42 -17.69
CA ASN A 345 -8.93 -7.88 -17.54
C ASN A 345 -10.15 -8.54 -18.20
N GLN A 346 -10.91 -7.76 -18.95
CA GLN A 346 -12.07 -8.17 -19.72
C GLN A 346 -12.00 -7.56 -21.11
N GLY A 347 -12.63 -8.15 -22.06
CA GLY A 347 -12.70 -7.65 -23.41
C GLY A 347 -13.23 -8.74 -24.31
N GLU A 348 -13.90 -8.36 -25.38
CA GLU A 348 -14.46 -9.33 -26.33
C GLU A 348 -13.38 -10.26 -26.86
N GLU A 349 -12.25 -9.68 -27.32
CA GLU A 349 -11.13 -10.43 -27.86
C GLU A 349 -10.25 -11.14 -26.82
N LEU A 350 -10.30 -10.75 -25.56
CA LEU A 350 -9.49 -11.34 -24.49
C LEU A 350 -10.15 -12.61 -23.94
N ASN A 351 -11.38 -12.46 -23.41
CA ASN A 351 -12.11 -13.55 -22.76
C ASN A 351 -13.64 -13.41 -22.83
N GLY A 352 -14.16 -12.61 -23.77
CA GLY A 352 -15.59 -12.40 -23.94
C GLY A 352 -16.26 -11.83 -22.69
N TYR A 353 -15.63 -10.84 -22.03
CA TYR A 353 -16.10 -10.25 -20.78
C TYR A 353 -16.23 -11.26 -19.63
N GLY A 354 -15.39 -12.29 -19.61
CA GLY A 354 -15.38 -13.34 -18.61
C GLY A 354 -16.27 -14.55 -18.92
N GLU A 355 -17.06 -14.51 -20.01
CA GLU A 355 -17.90 -15.67 -20.42
C GLU A 355 -17.08 -16.92 -20.68
N MET A 356 -15.86 -16.79 -21.16
CA MET A 356 -14.95 -17.91 -21.40
C MET A 356 -14.79 -18.78 -20.14
N TYR A 357 -14.65 -18.18 -18.95
CA TYR A 357 -14.47 -18.91 -17.69
C TYR A 357 -15.76 -19.57 -17.23
N VAL A 358 -16.91 -18.90 -17.37
CA VAL A 358 -18.21 -19.45 -17.01
C VAL A 358 -18.56 -20.65 -17.87
N ARG A 359 -18.25 -20.59 -19.20
CA ARG A 359 -18.44 -21.73 -20.11
C ARG A 359 -17.50 -22.89 -19.80
N LYS A 360 -16.23 -22.57 -19.45
CA LYS A 360 -15.23 -23.60 -19.11
C LYS A 360 -15.53 -24.30 -17.78
N TYR A 361 -16.11 -23.58 -16.83
CA TYR A 361 -16.43 -24.06 -15.49
C TYR A 361 -17.90 -23.83 -15.12
N PRO A 362 -18.84 -24.63 -15.66
CA PRO A 362 -20.30 -24.41 -15.46
C PRO A 362 -20.79 -24.54 -14.01
N LYS A 363 -19.94 -25.10 -13.13
CA LYS A 363 -20.28 -25.33 -11.71
C LYS A 363 -19.72 -24.26 -10.78
N LEU A 364 -19.14 -23.18 -11.30
CA LEU A 364 -18.66 -22.06 -10.47
C LEU A 364 -19.80 -21.46 -9.66
N LYS A 365 -19.57 -21.28 -8.37
CA LYS A 365 -20.47 -20.59 -7.45
C LYS A 365 -20.19 -19.09 -7.41
N ILE A 366 -18.92 -18.71 -7.62
CA ILE A 366 -18.50 -17.32 -7.67
C ILE A 366 -19.11 -16.58 -8.86
N LYS A 367 -19.67 -15.39 -8.62
CA LYS A 367 -20.21 -14.53 -9.68
C LYS A 367 -19.09 -13.69 -10.28
N ILE A 368 -18.87 -13.85 -11.57
CA ILE A 368 -17.89 -13.05 -12.32
C ILE A 368 -18.61 -11.83 -12.89
N VAL A 369 -18.10 -10.62 -12.57
CA VAL A 369 -18.63 -9.35 -13.04
C VAL A 369 -17.54 -8.52 -13.71
N ASP A 370 -17.94 -7.76 -14.72
CA ASP A 370 -17.01 -6.99 -15.55
C ASP A 370 -16.87 -5.51 -15.15
N GLY A 371 -17.64 -5.06 -14.19
CA GLY A 371 -17.60 -3.66 -13.73
C GLY A 371 -18.32 -2.66 -14.65
N THR A 372 -18.84 -3.09 -15.79
CA THR A 372 -19.57 -2.21 -16.74
C THR A 372 -20.69 -1.45 -16.08
N SER A 373 -21.49 -2.12 -15.26
CA SER A 373 -22.63 -1.51 -14.56
C SER A 373 -22.20 -0.43 -13.58
N LEU A 374 -21.10 -0.64 -12.86
CA LEU A 374 -20.54 0.37 -11.96
C LEU A 374 -20.02 1.58 -12.72
N ALA A 375 -19.25 1.36 -13.79
CA ALA A 375 -18.75 2.45 -14.65
C ALA A 375 -19.90 3.27 -15.24
N ALA A 376 -20.95 2.60 -15.72
CA ALA A 376 -22.14 3.28 -16.21
C ALA A 376 -22.86 4.08 -15.13
N ALA A 377 -23.04 3.52 -13.93
CA ALA A 377 -23.66 4.21 -12.81
C ALA A 377 -22.88 5.47 -12.41
N VAL A 378 -21.55 5.39 -12.31
CA VAL A 378 -20.70 6.55 -11.97
C VAL A 378 -20.89 7.68 -12.98
N VAL A 379 -20.86 7.38 -14.30
CA VAL A 379 -21.04 8.39 -15.34
C VAL A 379 -22.45 9.01 -15.29
N VAL A 380 -23.49 8.18 -15.18
CA VAL A 380 -24.88 8.65 -15.12
C VAL A 380 -25.10 9.57 -13.91
N HIS A 381 -24.56 9.23 -12.74
CA HIS A 381 -24.66 10.07 -11.53
C HIS A 381 -23.79 11.32 -11.55
N SER A 382 -22.78 11.36 -12.43
CA SER A 382 -21.93 12.56 -12.61
C SER A 382 -22.58 13.61 -13.51
N ILE A 383 -23.64 13.26 -14.21
CA ILE A 383 -24.38 14.20 -15.06
C ILE A 383 -25.18 15.16 -14.18
N PRO A 384 -25.11 16.48 -14.42
CA PRO A 384 -25.81 17.47 -13.63
C PRO A 384 -27.32 17.23 -13.57
N ALA A 385 -27.92 17.42 -12.39
CA ALA A 385 -29.34 17.30 -12.21
C ALA A 385 -30.10 18.28 -13.15
N GLY A 386 -31.20 17.81 -13.76
CA GLY A 386 -31.98 18.60 -14.70
C GLY A 386 -31.50 18.57 -16.15
N THR A 387 -30.43 17.81 -16.46
CA THR A 387 -30.00 17.57 -17.84
C THR A 387 -31.09 16.86 -18.61
N ARG A 388 -31.51 17.42 -19.75
CA ARG A 388 -32.55 16.86 -20.61
C ARG A 388 -31.99 16.13 -21.83
N GLU A 389 -30.80 16.52 -22.28
CA GLU A 389 -30.20 15.97 -23.49
C GLU A 389 -28.68 15.95 -23.37
N VAL A 390 -28.04 14.95 -23.98
CA VAL A 390 -26.59 14.77 -24.05
C VAL A 390 -26.18 14.34 -25.44
N LEU A 391 -25.01 14.74 -25.90
CA LEU A 391 -24.44 14.28 -27.17
C LEU A 391 -23.40 13.18 -26.91
N PHE A 392 -23.63 12.00 -27.45
CA PHE A 392 -22.64 10.91 -27.41
C PHE A 392 -21.71 10.97 -28.61
N ARG A 393 -20.40 10.85 -28.35
CA ARG A 393 -19.33 10.83 -29.36
C ARG A 393 -18.27 9.80 -28.99
N GLY A 394 -17.92 8.92 -29.90
CA GLY A 394 -16.85 7.94 -29.71
C GLY A 394 -17.26 6.52 -30.07
N GLN A 395 -16.42 5.55 -29.75
CA GLN A 395 -16.71 4.14 -30.02
C GLN A 395 -17.82 3.61 -29.13
N ILE A 396 -18.69 2.76 -29.69
CA ILE A 396 -19.78 2.10 -28.97
C ILE A 396 -19.25 0.88 -28.25
N THR A 397 -18.54 1.12 -27.13
CA THR A 397 -18.08 0.06 -26.22
C THR A 397 -19.23 -0.50 -25.38
N LYS A 398 -19.01 -1.61 -24.68
CA LYS A 398 -20.01 -2.17 -23.73
C LYS A 398 -20.41 -1.17 -22.66
N VAL A 399 -19.46 -0.39 -22.13
CA VAL A 399 -19.73 0.68 -21.14
C VAL A 399 -20.53 1.80 -21.78
N ALA A 400 -20.15 2.27 -22.97
CA ALA A 400 -20.90 3.31 -23.68
C ALA A 400 -22.35 2.89 -23.94
N ARG A 401 -22.58 1.65 -24.35
CA ARG A 401 -23.94 1.09 -24.52
C ARG A 401 -24.72 1.12 -23.22
N ALA A 402 -24.12 0.67 -22.11
CA ALA A 402 -24.77 0.66 -20.80
C ALA A 402 -25.14 2.08 -20.36
N ILE A 403 -24.28 3.07 -20.57
CA ILE A 403 -24.55 4.48 -20.24
C ILE A 403 -25.73 5.01 -21.09
N VAL A 404 -25.67 4.84 -22.40
CA VAL A 404 -26.72 5.30 -23.32
C VAL A 404 -28.08 4.68 -22.95
N ILE A 405 -28.13 3.36 -22.68
CA ILE A 405 -29.33 2.68 -22.25
C ILE A 405 -29.85 3.28 -20.96
N SER A 406 -29.00 3.45 -19.93
CA SER A 406 -29.39 4.00 -18.63
C SER A 406 -29.94 5.43 -18.75
N LEU A 407 -29.33 6.26 -19.58
CA LEU A 407 -29.80 7.63 -19.83
C LEU A 407 -31.15 7.65 -20.51
N CYS A 408 -31.33 6.85 -21.58
CA CYS A 408 -32.60 6.73 -22.27
C CYS A 408 -33.73 6.24 -21.33
N GLN A 409 -33.41 5.28 -20.45
CA GLN A 409 -34.35 4.79 -19.43
C GLN A 409 -34.69 5.86 -18.39
N SER A 410 -33.76 6.77 -18.08
CA SER A 410 -33.98 7.90 -17.18
C SER A 410 -34.69 9.10 -17.84
N GLY A 411 -35.13 8.97 -19.10
CA GLY A 411 -35.81 10.02 -19.85
C GLY A 411 -34.91 11.11 -20.41
N ILE A 412 -33.57 10.91 -20.39
CA ILE A 412 -32.61 11.84 -20.98
C ILE A 412 -32.44 11.51 -22.47
N LYS A 413 -32.60 12.52 -23.32
CA LYS A 413 -32.37 12.35 -24.76
C LYS A 413 -30.88 12.19 -25.05
N VAL A 414 -30.50 11.07 -25.67
CA VAL A 414 -29.14 10.82 -26.12
C VAL A 414 -29.07 11.07 -27.62
N MET A 415 -28.32 12.08 -28.00
CA MET A 415 -28.15 12.50 -29.39
C MET A 415 -26.91 11.84 -29.97
N VAL A 416 -26.99 11.35 -31.21
CA VAL A 416 -25.89 10.78 -32.00
C VAL A 416 -25.86 11.42 -33.39
N LEU A 417 -24.67 11.58 -33.95
CA LEU A 417 -24.50 12.28 -35.24
C LEU A 417 -24.53 11.33 -36.44
N HIS A 418 -24.22 10.06 -36.23
CA HIS A 418 -24.08 9.10 -37.31
C HIS A 418 -25.22 8.07 -37.31
N LYS A 419 -25.83 7.86 -38.47
CA LYS A 419 -26.93 6.90 -38.66
C LYS A 419 -26.55 5.47 -38.25
N GLU A 420 -25.30 5.08 -38.50
CA GLU A 420 -24.78 3.76 -38.11
C GLU A 420 -24.73 3.58 -36.60
N GLU A 421 -24.24 4.60 -35.86
CA GLU A 421 -24.22 4.61 -34.38
C GLU A 421 -25.62 4.52 -33.83
N HIS A 422 -26.56 5.30 -34.39
CA HIS A 422 -27.97 5.25 -34.00
C HIS A 422 -28.55 3.85 -34.19
N CYS A 423 -28.36 3.24 -35.39
CA CYS A 423 -28.87 1.91 -35.69
C CYS A 423 -28.27 0.83 -34.79
N MET A 424 -26.98 0.93 -34.44
CA MET A 424 -26.34 0.00 -33.54
C MET A 424 -26.89 0.12 -32.10
N LEU A 425 -27.00 1.33 -31.56
CA LEU A 425 -27.51 1.58 -30.22
C LEU A 425 -29.00 1.20 -30.10
N ALA A 426 -29.81 1.52 -31.10
CA ALA A 426 -31.24 1.21 -31.14
C ALA A 426 -31.56 -0.28 -31.04
N ARG A 427 -30.63 -1.17 -31.40
CA ARG A 427 -30.79 -2.62 -31.26
C ARG A 427 -30.79 -3.07 -29.77
N PHE A 428 -30.16 -2.31 -28.90
CA PHE A 428 -30.01 -2.64 -27.48
C PHE A 428 -31.01 -1.92 -26.57
N ILE A 429 -31.69 -0.88 -27.09
CA ILE A 429 -32.68 -0.11 -26.33
C ILE A 429 -34.07 -0.71 -26.62
N GLY A 430 -34.73 -1.17 -25.57
CA GLY A 430 -36.08 -1.78 -25.63
C GLY A 430 -37.22 -0.78 -25.39
N GLY A 431 -38.40 -1.10 -25.92
CA GLY A 431 -39.67 -0.41 -25.60
C GLY A 431 -39.71 1.09 -25.83
N ASP A 432 -40.42 1.80 -24.96
CA ASP A 432 -40.70 3.24 -25.05
C ASP A 432 -39.45 4.14 -24.90
N CYS A 433 -38.34 3.57 -24.40
CA CYS A 433 -37.10 4.32 -24.24
C CYS A 433 -36.37 4.64 -25.56
N LYS A 434 -36.81 4.04 -26.68
CA LYS A 434 -36.20 4.30 -28.02
C LYS A 434 -36.40 5.74 -28.49
N GLU A 435 -37.46 6.40 -28.09
CA GLU A 435 -37.75 7.80 -28.43
C GLU A 435 -36.69 8.77 -27.86
N ASN A 436 -35.97 8.34 -26.83
CA ASN A 436 -34.89 9.12 -26.20
C ASN A 436 -33.56 8.97 -26.94
N LEU A 437 -33.42 8.07 -27.91
CA LEU A 437 -32.25 8.01 -28.80
C LEU A 437 -32.52 8.79 -30.08
N VAL A 438 -31.84 9.91 -30.26
CA VAL A 438 -32.14 10.88 -31.36
C VAL A 438 -30.97 11.00 -32.32
N LEU A 439 -31.23 10.83 -33.61
CA LEU A 439 -30.28 11.18 -34.65
C LEU A 439 -30.32 12.68 -34.90
N THR A 440 -29.20 13.39 -34.80
CA THR A 440 -29.14 14.83 -35.00
C THR A 440 -28.03 15.20 -35.99
N THR A 441 -28.22 16.34 -36.66
CA THR A 441 -27.17 16.97 -37.46
C THR A 441 -26.49 18.14 -36.74
N ASN A 442 -26.97 18.48 -35.57
CA ASN A 442 -26.56 19.66 -34.83
C ASN A 442 -25.73 19.30 -33.57
N ASP A 443 -24.63 19.99 -33.35
CA ASP A 443 -23.70 19.82 -32.25
C ASP A 443 -24.07 20.66 -31.00
N TYR A 444 -25.36 20.93 -30.73
CA TYR A 444 -25.82 21.93 -29.76
C TYR A 444 -26.03 21.49 -28.28
N PRO A 445 -26.08 20.21 -27.88
CA PRO A 445 -26.17 19.93 -26.45
C PRO A 445 -24.99 20.47 -25.66
N MET A 446 -25.27 21.09 -24.50
CA MET A 446 -24.20 21.61 -23.63
C MET A 446 -23.31 20.54 -23.03
N ILE A 447 -23.77 19.29 -22.98
CA ILE A 447 -23.06 18.17 -22.38
C ILE A 447 -22.70 17.15 -23.44
N TRP A 448 -21.41 16.86 -23.55
CA TRP A 448 -20.87 15.84 -24.43
C TRP A 448 -20.37 14.65 -23.62
N LEU A 449 -20.83 13.46 -23.96
CA LEU A 449 -20.28 12.20 -23.48
C LEU A 449 -19.27 11.68 -24.52
N VAL A 450 -18.00 11.82 -24.17
CA VAL A 450 -16.90 11.46 -25.08
C VAL A 450 -16.31 10.10 -24.69
N GLY A 451 -16.48 9.12 -25.57
CA GLY A 451 -15.85 7.80 -25.46
C GLY A 451 -14.54 7.70 -26.23
N ASP A 452 -13.92 6.52 -26.17
CA ASP A 452 -12.69 6.22 -26.88
C ASP A 452 -12.81 6.44 -28.39
N GLY A 453 -11.68 6.71 -29.07
CA GLY A 453 -11.62 6.86 -30.53
C GLY A 453 -11.89 8.28 -31.06
N LEU A 454 -12.22 9.24 -30.19
CA LEU A 454 -12.29 10.64 -30.59
C LEU A 454 -10.89 11.27 -30.58
N SER A 455 -10.50 11.93 -31.71
CA SER A 455 -9.19 12.59 -31.75
C SER A 455 -9.13 13.76 -30.77
N LYS A 456 -7.96 13.97 -30.14
CA LYS A 456 -7.73 15.03 -29.14
C LYS A 456 -8.14 16.42 -29.63
N LYS A 457 -7.86 16.73 -30.91
CA LYS A 457 -8.29 17.99 -31.56
C LYS A 457 -9.82 18.18 -31.61
N ARG A 458 -10.58 17.09 -31.79
CA ARG A 458 -12.06 17.14 -31.85
C ARG A 458 -12.65 17.21 -30.43
N ALA A 459 -12.01 16.63 -29.44
CA ALA A 459 -12.39 16.76 -28.04
C ALA A 459 -12.17 18.20 -27.56
N GLU A 460 -10.99 18.79 -27.82
CA GLU A 460 -10.65 20.19 -27.47
C GLU A 460 -11.54 21.22 -28.18
N ALA A 461 -12.01 20.95 -29.40
CA ALA A 461 -12.97 21.79 -30.09
C ALA A 461 -14.37 21.79 -29.42
N GLY A 462 -14.75 20.68 -28.79
CA GLY A 462 -15.95 20.58 -27.97
C GLY A 462 -15.80 21.29 -26.61
N GLU A 463 -14.63 21.21 -25.99
CA GLU A 463 -14.31 21.82 -24.69
C GLU A 463 -14.39 23.36 -24.72
N LYS A 464 -14.03 23.97 -25.86
CA LYS A 464 -14.13 25.43 -26.05
C LYS A 464 -15.56 25.94 -26.20
N LYS A 465 -16.53 25.09 -26.50
CA LYS A 465 -17.93 25.48 -26.76
C LYS A 465 -18.91 24.98 -25.71
N ASN A 466 -18.63 23.90 -24.98
CA ASN A 466 -19.59 23.17 -24.13
C ASN A 466 -18.89 22.45 -22.96
N SER A 467 -19.64 22.12 -21.91
CA SER A 467 -19.15 21.30 -20.80
C SER A 467 -18.86 19.85 -21.27
N LEU A 468 -17.61 19.45 -21.22
CA LEU A 468 -17.14 18.14 -21.66
C LEU A 468 -17.12 17.15 -20.47
N TYR A 469 -17.84 16.03 -20.59
CA TYR A 469 -17.72 14.89 -19.69
C TYR A 469 -17.01 13.76 -20.43
N SER A 470 -15.74 13.52 -20.07
CA SER A 470 -15.00 12.37 -20.58
C SER A 470 -15.58 11.08 -19.99
N LEU A 471 -16.11 10.22 -20.83
CA LEU A 471 -16.25 8.82 -20.53
C LEU A 471 -14.85 8.29 -20.27
N LEU A 472 -14.60 7.71 -19.08
CA LEU A 472 -13.33 7.13 -18.67
C LEU A 472 -12.54 6.62 -19.90
N SER A 473 -11.65 7.47 -20.43
CA SER A 473 -10.72 7.01 -21.42
C SER A 473 -9.72 6.11 -20.68
N VAL A 474 -9.79 4.83 -20.93
CA VAL A 474 -8.66 3.94 -20.70
C VAL A 474 -7.64 4.31 -21.76
N SER A 475 -7.03 5.50 -21.60
CA SER A 475 -5.98 5.94 -22.49
C SER A 475 -4.83 4.95 -22.38
N SER A 476 -4.60 4.32 -23.47
CA SER A 476 -3.45 3.50 -23.83
C SER A 476 -2.10 4.08 -23.41
#